data_743636f980c8fbd892d32b4604c097d9
#
_entry.id   743636f980c8fbd892d32b4604c097d9
#
_cell.length_a   1.000
_cell.length_b   1.000
_cell.length_c   1.000
_cell.angle_alpha   90.00
_cell.angle_beta   90.00
_cell.angle_gamma   90.00
#
_symmetry.space_group_name_H-M   'P 1'
#
loop_
_entity.id
_entity.type
_entity.pdbx_description
1 polymer ?
#
loop_
_entity_poly.entity_id
_entity_poly.type
_entity_poly.pdbx_seq_one_letter_code
_entity_poly.pdbx_strand_id
1 'polypeptide(L)'
;MKALFLGGLVACGAPEPEPVDPAIELGTGDIDFEPLADGGDVYVIHGPQGGYHVLASLRVVGIETGNPDDPADAINPTMTFSVEHSGVDITLTGQYHQGLDPIVPEGGDWSHQTVGRLCILDIPDDDVLAGEPIHFAVEIADTNGVVLTDTRDLIAVPHPLN
;
A
#
# COMPACT_ATOMS: atom_id res chain seq x y z
N MET A 1 -26.39 67.26 -3.52
CA MET A 1 -26.62 65.83 -3.26
C MET A 1 -25.56 65.04 -3.98
N LYS A 2 -24.63 64.42 -3.20
CA LYS A 2 -23.60 63.51 -3.78
C LYS A 2 -24.02 62.09 -3.41
N ALA A 3 -24.32 61.27 -4.39
CA ALA A 3 -24.62 59.84 -4.20
C ALA A 3 -23.32 59.09 -4.09
N LEU A 4 -23.15 58.36 -2.98
CA LEU A 4 -22.03 57.46 -2.70
C LEU A 4 -22.41 56.06 -3.20
N PHE A 5 -21.75 55.57 -4.26
CA PHE A 5 -21.86 54.20 -4.73
C PHE A 5 -20.93 53.32 -3.90
N LEU A 6 -21.47 52.47 -3.07
CA LEU A 6 -20.75 51.40 -2.37
C LEU A 6 -20.69 50.21 -3.33
N GLY A 7 -19.55 49.98 -3.96
CA GLY A 7 -19.28 48.79 -4.76
C GLY A 7 -19.01 47.60 -3.81
N GLY A 8 -19.89 46.60 -3.78
CA GLY A 8 -19.67 45.35 -3.08
C GLY A 8 -18.64 44.49 -3.86
N LEU A 9 -17.52 44.18 -3.23
CA LEU A 9 -16.63 43.12 -3.70
C LEU A 9 -17.27 41.77 -3.43
N VAL A 10 -17.71 41.07 -4.47
CA VAL A 10 -18.02 39.64 -4.42
C VAL A 10 -16.70 38.88 -4.44
N ALA A 11 -16.27 38.35 -3.31
CA ALA A 11 -15.16 37.41 -3.25
C ALA A 11 -15.64 36.09 -3.89
N CYS A 12 -15.17 35.78 -5.10
CA CYS A 12 -15.26 34.45 -5.66
C CYS A 12 -14.33 33.55 -4.83
N GLY A 13 -14.88 32.82 -3.86
CA GLY A 13 -14.20 31.70 -3.21
C GLY A 13 -13.88 30.66 -4.30
N ALA A 14 -12.62 30.17 -4.34
CA ALA A 14 -12.31 28.98 -5.12
C ALA A 14 -13.20 27.83 -4.66
N PRO A 15 -13.70 26.98 -5.54
CA PRO A 15 -14.45 25.81 -5.13
C PRO A 15 -13.58 24.96 -4.17
N GLU A 16 -14.19 24.54 -3.06
CA GLU A 16 -13.56 23.62 -2.13
C GLU A 16 -13.32 22.30 -2.87
N PRO A 17 -12.13 21.68 -2.74
CA PRO A 17 -11.86 20.43 -3.43
C PRO A 17 -12.88 19.38 -2.98
N GLU A 18 -13.41 18.63 -3.95
CA GLU A 18 -14.32 17.53 -3.69
C GLU A 18 -13.63 16.51 -2.78
N PRO A 19 -14.32 15.97 -1.75
CA PRO A 19 -13.76 14.91 -0.92
C PRO A 19 -13.43 13.69 -1.77
N VAL A 20 -12.20 13.19 -1.64
CA VAL A 20 -11.76 11.97 -2.32
C VAL A 20 -12.16 10.77 -1.47
N ASP A 21 -12.87 9.81 -2.07
CA ASP A 21 -13.21 8.57 -1.39
C ASP A 21 -11.93 7.77 -1.08
N PRO A 22 -11.75 7.30 0.16
CA PRO A 22 -10.58 6.49 0.53
C PRO A 22 -10.49 5.21 -0.29
N ALA A 23 -9.30 4.92 -0.82
CA ALA A 23 -9.03 3.70 -1.58
C ALA A 23 -7.61 3.20 -1.36
N ILE A 24 -7.42 1.89 -1.58
CA ILE A 24 -6.14 1.18 -1.51
C ILE A 24 -6.00 0.25 -2.70
N GLU A 25 -4.78 0.03 -3.15
CA GLU A 25 -4.42 -1.02 -4.10
C GLU A 25 -3.17 -1.76 -3.62
N LEU A 26 -3.28 -3.09 -3.55
CA LEU A 26 -2.17 -4.00 -3.28
C LEU A 26 -1.33 -4.20 -4.55
N GLY A 27 -0.03 -4.17 -4.39
CA GLY A 27 0.94 -4.40 -5.45
C GLY A 27 2.20 -5.11 -4.95
N THR A 28 3.15 -5.19 -5.84
CA THR A 28 4.51 -5.69 -5.60
C THR A 28 5.53 -4.68 -6.12
N GLY A 29 6.78 -5.10 -6.29
CA GLY A 29 7.86 -4.29 -6.83
C GLY A 29 8.94 -4.03 -5.79
N ASP A 30 10.16 -3.80 -6.26
CA ASP A 30 11.35 -3.55 -5.47
C ASP A 30 11.62 -2.04 -5.32
N ILE A 31 11.53 -1.30 -6.43
CA ILE A 31 11.84 0.13 -6.52
C ILE A 31 10.58 0.94 -6.87
N ASP A 32 9.78 0.40 -7.77
CA ASP A 32 8.56 1.02 -8.25
C ASP A 32 7.34 0.13 -7.90
N PHE A 33 6.19 0.77 -7.72
CA PHE A 33 4.94 0.05 -7.53
C PHE A 33 4.54 -0.71 -8.80
N GLU A 34 4.35 -2.02 -8.67
CA GLU A 34 3.87 -2.90 -9.71
C GLU A 34 2.48 -3.44 -9.33
N PRO A 35 1.42 -3.13 -10.11
CA PRO A 35 0.08 -3.61 -9.81
C PRO A 35 -0.01 -5.13 -9.96
N LEU A 36 -0.75 -5.77 -9.05
CA LEU A 36 -1.06 -7.21 -9.11
C LEU A 36 -2.46 -7.43 -9.65
N ALA A 37 -2.61 -8.38 -10.56
CA ALA A 37 -3.89 -8.84 -11.06
C ALA A 37 -4.20 -10.24 -10.54
N ASP A 38 -5.48 -10.53 -10.26
CA ASP A 38 -5.90 -11.89 -9.88
C ASP A 38 -5.48 -12.92 -10.92
N GLY A 39 -4.95 -14.04 -10.45
CA GLY A 39 -4.36 -15.11 -11.27
C GLY A 39 -2.98 -14.78 -11.83
N GLY A 40 -2.41 -13.61 -11.51
CA GLY A 40 -1.05 -13.24 -11.89
C GLY A 40 0.00 -13.90 -11.00
N ASP A 41 1.26 -13.81 -11.43
CA ASP A 41 2.39 -14.36 -10.69
C ASP A 41 2.89 -13.38 -9.62
N VAL A 42 3.37 -13.93 -8.49
CA VAL A 42 4.18 -13.20 -7.52
C VAL A 42 5.43 -14.00 -7.17
N TYR A 43 6.58 -13.33 -7.12
CA TYR A 43 7.85 -13.99 -6.82
C TYR A 43 8.04 -14.26 -5.33
N VAL A 44 8.36 -15.52 -5.00
CA VAL A 44 8.89 -15.91 -3.70
C VAL A 44 10.42 -15.82 -3.77
N ILE A 45 11.00 -14.96 -2.95
CA ILE A 45 12.41 -14.60 -2.99
C ILE A 45 13.12 -15.21 -1.78
N HIS A 46 14.26 -15.88 -2.02
CA HIS A 46 15.14 -16.35 -0.95
C HIS A 46 16.04 -15.19 -0.49
N GLY A 47 15.89 -14.79 0.76
CA GLY A 47 16.69 -13.70 1.34
C GLY A 47 18.14 -14.09 1.62
N PRO A 48 19.08 -13.14 1.58
CA PRO A 48 20.52 -13.42 1.79
C PRO A 48 20.87 -13.90 3.20
N GLN A 49 19.97 -13.73 4.16
CA GLN A 49 20.11 -14.20 5.54
C GLN A 49 19.38 -15.52 5.81
N GLY A 50 18.85 -16.14 4.76
CA GLY A 50 17.93 -17.26 4.82
C GLY A 50 16.47 -16.79 4.96
N GLY A 51 15.53 -17.73 4.78
CA GLY A 51 14.10 -17.45 4.79
C GLY A 51 13.58 -16.92 3.46
N TYR A 52 12.26 -16.91 3.34
CA TYR A 52 11.56 -16.59 2.12
C TYR A 52 10.63 -15.41 2.35
N HIS A 53 10.42 -14.60 1.31
CA HIS A 53 9.51 -13.45 1.36
C HIS A 53 8.91 -13.17 -0.01
N VAL A 54 7.80 -12.45 -0.01
CA VAL A 54 7.29 -11.75 -1.18
C VAL A 54 7.49 -10.24 -0.98
N LEU A 55 7.72 -9.51 -2.06
CA LEU A 55 7.74 -8.04 -2.00
C LEU A 55 6.31 -7.53 -1.99
N ALA A 56 6.00 -6.74 -0.99
CA ALA A 56 4.70 -6.14 -0.76
C ALA A 56 4.76 -4.64 -0.98
N SER A 57 3.84 -4.12 -1.74
CA SER A 57 3.68 -2.70 -2.01
C SER A 57 2.20 -2.33 -1.92
N LEU A 58 1.91 -1.08 -1.59
CA LEU A 58 0.57 -0.53 -1.67
C LEU A 58 0.59 0.91 -2.14
N ARG A 59 -0.52 1.35 -2.70
CA ARG A 59 -0.81 2.77 -2.94
C ARG A 59 -2.20 3.12 -2.45
N VAL A 60 -2.36 4.37 -1.99
CA VAL A 60 -3.58 4.84 -1.33
C VAL A 60 -3.96 6.24 -1.77
N VAL A 61 -5.22 6.58 -1.49
CA VAL A 61 -5.75 7.94 -1.55
C VAL A 61 -6.78 8.12 -0.44
N GLY A 62 -6.94 9.34 0.05
CA GLY A 62 -8.04 9.71 0.96
C GLY A 62 -7.88 9.25 2.41
N ILE A 63 -6.67 8.90 2.87
CA ILE A 63 -6.36 8.55 4.27
C ILE A 63 -5.26 9.45 4.84
N GLU A 64 -5.08 9.43 6.17
CA GLU A 64 -3.89 10.01 6.81
C GLU A 64 -2.66 9.14 6.50
N THR A 65 -1.67 9.73 5.87
CA THR A 65 -0.51 9.00 5.32
C THR A 65 0.73 9.05 6.20
N GLY A 66 0.68 9.83 7.27
CA GLY A 66 1.77 9.95 8.23
C GLY A 66 2.97 10.75 7.72
N ASN A 67 4.12 10.50 8.34
CA ASN A 67 5.38 11.17 8.08
C ASN A 67 6.44 10.15 7.64
N PRO A 68 6.81 10.07 6.35
CA PRO A 68 7.80 9.10 5.87
C PRO A 68 9.22 9.36 6.39
N ASP A 69 9.52 10.59 6.82
CA ASP A 69 10.84 10.98 7.34
C ASP A 69 11.04 10.60 8.82
N ASP A 70 9.97 10.28 9.54
CA ASP A 70 10.04 9.86 10.95
C ASP A 70 9.22 8.56 11.19
N PRO A 71 9.87 7.39 11.21
CA PRO A 71 9.19 6.12 11.43
C PRO A 71 8.61 5.97 12.85
N ALA A 72 8.96 6.85 13.80
CA ALA A 72 8.42 6.86 15.15
C ALA A 72 7.24 7.83 15.32
N ASP A 73 6.86 8.55 14.28
CA ASP A 73 5.76 9.50 14.35
C ASP A 73 4.44 8.78 14.65
N ALA A 74 3.73 9.28 15.66
CA ALA A 74 2.48 8.67 16.13
C ALA A 74 1.32 8.77 15.13
N ILE A 75 1.43 9.64 14.12
CA ILE A 75 0.42 9.77 13.05
C ILE A 75 0.62 8.77 11.91
N ASN A 76 1.70 7.99 11.93
CA ASN A 76 1.96 6.99 10.91
C ASN A 76 0.87 5.90 10.91
N PRO A 77 0.37 5.49 9.73
CA PRO A 77 -0.54 4.37 9.64
C PRO A 77 0.15 3.05 9.97
N THR A 78 -0.65 2.07 10.36
CA THR A 78 -0.22 0.68 10.48
C THR A 78 -0.67 -0.10 9.25
N MET A 79 0.27 -0.80 8.63
CA MET A 79 0.01 -1.68 7.48
C MET A 79 0.31 -3.12 7.87
N THR A 80 -0.54 -4.04 7.47
CA THR A 80 -0.34 -5.48 7.67
C THR A 80 -0.51 -6.19 6.34
N PHE A 81 0.57 -6.81 5.86
CA PHE A 81 0.55 -7.69 4.70
C PHE A 81 0.49 -9.15 5.20
N SER A 82 -0.32 -9.96 4.55
CA SER A 82 -0.45 -11.38 4.88
C SER A 82 -0.57 -12.25 3.64
N VAL A 83 -0.03 -13.46 3.73
CA VAL A 83 -0.10 -14.48 2.70
C VAL A 83 -0.72 -15.74 3.28
N GLU A 84 -1.79 -16.23 2.66
CA GLU A 84 -2.37 -17.52 2.98
C GLU A 84 -2.12 -18.52 1.85
N HIS A 85 -1.77 -19.76 2.24
CA HIS A 85 -1.71 -20.89 1.33
C HIS A 85 -2.62 -22.01 1.85
N SER A 86 -3.52 -22.49 1.01
CA SER A 86 -4.49 -23.55 1.37
C SER A 86 -5.33 -23.22 2.62
N GLY A 87 -5.67 -21.92 2.83
CA GLY A 87 -6.47 -21.44 3.96
C GLY A 87 -5.69 -21.34 5.27
N VAL A 88 -4.36 -21.41 5.24
CA VAL A 88 -3.48 -21.22 6.39
C VAL A 88 -2.64 -19.98 6.18
N ASP A 89 -2.64 -19.07 7.15
CA ASP A 89 -1.72 -17.93 7.16
C ASP A 89 -0.28 -18.44 7.34
N ILE A 90 0.57 -18.13 6.36
CA ILE A 90 1.99 -18.49 6.35
C ILE A 90 2.89 -17.25 6.52
N THR A 91 2.34 -16.14 6.98
CA THR A 91 3.09 -14.90 7.23
C THR A 91 3.82 -14.97 8.56
N LEU A 92 5.13 -14.87 8.55
CA LEU A 92 5.94 -14.73 9.76
C LEU A 92 6.06 -13.27 10.21
N THR A 93 6.24 -12.36 9.26
CA THR A 93 6.36 -10.92 9.49
C THR A 93 5.86 -10.15 8.28
N GLY A 94 4.89 -9.27 8.48
CA GLY A 94 4.30 -8.44 7.42
C GLY A 94 3.72 -7.13 7.94
N GLN A 95 3.94 -6.78 9.23
CA GLN A 95 3.41 -5.56 9.84
C GLN A 95 4.43 -4.43 9.86
N TYR A 96 3.97 -3.24 9.49
CA TYR A 96 4.77 -2.00 9.43
C TYR A 96 3.99 -0.84 10.05
N HIS A 97 4.70 0.01 10.78
CA HIS A 97 4.20 1.29 11.27
C HIS A 97 5.12 2.38 10.75
N GLN A 98 4.68 3.07 9.68
CA GLN A 98 5.50 4.11 9.03
C GLN A 98 4.63 5.00 8.13
N GLY A 99 5.11 6.20 7.85
CA GLY A 99 4.53 7.09 6.86
C GLY A 99 4.72 6.58 5.43
N LEU A 100 3.83 7.01 4.55
CA LEU A 100 3.82 6.66 3.13
C LEU A 100 4.46 7.78 2.31
N ASP A 101 5.22 7.39 1.29
CA ASP A 101 5.88 8.31 0.38
C ASP A 101 4.86 8.93 -0.58
N PRO A 102 4.92 10.25 -0.86
CA PRO A 102 4.07 10.87 -1.86
C PRO A 102 4.43 10.38 -3.26
N ILE A 103 3.41 10.14 -4.09
CA ILE A 103 3.60 9.80 -5.50
C ILE A 103 3.90 11.07 -6.29
N VAL A 104 5.05 11.10 -6.99
CA VAL A 104 5.51 12.25 -7.78
C VAL A 104 5.80 11.79 -9.22
N PRO A 105 5.31 12.49 -10.28
CA PRO A 105 4.54 13.73 -10.22
C PRO A 105 3.11 13.52 -9.70
N GLU A 106 2.58 14.54 -9.03
CA GLU A 106 1.18 14.57 -8.64
C GLU A 106 0.28 14.51 -9.89
N GLY A 107 -0.79 13.76 -9.78
CA GLY A 107 -1.79 13.67 -10.86
C GLY A 107 -2.04 12.21 -11.24
N GLY A 108 -3.12 11.69 -10.77
CA GLY A 108 -3.60 10.33 -10.94
C GLY A 108 -4.59 10.02 -9.82
N ASP A 109 -5.06 8.79 -9.78
CA ASP A 109 -6.06 8.36 -8.80
C ASP A 109 -5.43 8.11 -7.41
N TRP A 110 -4.10 8.06 -7.32
CA TRP A 110 -3.34 7.70 -6.13
C TRP A 110 -2.44 8.85 -5.64
N SER A 111 -2.36 9.03 -4.32
CA SER A 111 -1.59 10.12 -3.71
C SER A 111 -0.30 9.69 -3.02
N HIS A 112 -0.30 8.53 -2.36
CA HIS A 112 0.84 8.02 -1.59
C HIS A 112 1.02 6.52 -1.78
N GLN A 113 2.24 6.04 -1.50
CA GLN A 113 2.60 4.63 -1.64
C GLN A 113 3.66 4.20 -0.63
N THR A 114 3.82 2.89 -0.47
CA THR A 114 5.04 2.27 0.02
C THR A 114 5.39 1.12 -0.89
N VAL A 115 6.69 0.90 -1.14
CA VAL A 115 7.18 -0.09 -2.11
C VAL A 115 8.24 -0.97 -1.47
N GLY A 116 8.30 -2.25 -1.87
CA GLY A 116 9.38 -3.17 -1.52
C GLY A 116 9.40 -3.60 -0.05
N ARG A 117 8.23 -3.72 0.61
CA ARG A 117 8.16 -4.26 1.97
C ARG A 117 8.28 -5.78 1.95
N LEU A 118 9.00 -6.32 2.93
CA LEU A 118 9.20 -7.75 3.03
C LEU A 118 8.02 -8.40 3.77
N CYS A 119 7.17 -9.13 3.07
CA CYS A 119 6.24 -10.06 3.72
C CYS A 119 6.96 -11.39 3.88
N ILE A 120 7.53 -11.65 5.08
CA ILE A 120 8.34 -12.84 5.36
C ILE A 120 7.42 -14.03 5.62
N LEU A 121 7.76 -15.16 4.97
CA LEU A 121 6.96 -16.38 4.99
C LEU A 121 7.54 -17.44 5.92
N ASP A 122 6.69 -18.14 6.63
CA ASP A 122 7.03 -19.32 7.45
C ASP A 122 6.92 -20.59 6.59
N ILE A 123 7.85 -20.74 5.67
CA ILE A 123 7.96 -21.91 4.81
C ILE A 123 9.38 -22.49 4.85
N PRO A 124 9.55 -23.83 4.79
CA PRO A 124 10.86 -24.45 4.83
C PRO A 124 11.64 -24.32 3.52
N ASP A 125 10.95 -24.20 2.38
CA ASP A 125 11.47 -24.21 1.03
C ASP A 125 10.50 -23.50 0.08
N ASP A 126 10.98 -22.81 -0.96
CA ASP A 126 10.14 -22.16 -1.97
C ASP A 126 9.46 -23.17 -2.94
N ASP A 127 10.00 -24.39 -3.05
CA ASP A 127 9.35 -25.48 -3.79
C ASP A 127 7.95 -25.82 -3.24
N VAL A 128 7.67 -25.52 -1.97
CA VAL A 128 6.35 -25.74 -1.33
C VAL A 128 5.27 -24.87 -1.99
N LEU A 129 5.64 -23.68 -2.47
CA LEU A 129 4.72 -22.73 -3.09
C LEU A 129 4.86 -22.67 -4.62
N ALA A 130 5.83 -23.38 -5.21
CA ALA A 130 6.13 -23.29 -6.63
C ALA A 130 4.92 -23.67 -7.51
N GLY A 131 4.32 -22.69 -8.16
CA GLY A 131 3.11 -22.85 -8.99
C GLY A 131 1.79 -23.01 -8.21
N GLU A 132 1.84 -22.87 -6.89
CA GLU A 132 0.65 -23.00 -6.05
C GLU A 132 -0.11 -21.67 -5.92
N PRO A 133 -1.45 -21.71 -5.78
CA PRO A 133 -2.25 -20.54 -5.51
C PRO A 133 -2.05 -20.06 -4.08
N ILE A 134 -1.91 -18.75 -3.92
CA ILE A 134 -1.86 -18.06 -2.63
C ILE A 134 -2.86 -16.92 -2.62
N HIS A 135 -3.34 -16.59 -1.42
CA HIS A 135 -4.13 -15.39 -1.18
C HIS A 135 -3.25 -14.33 -0.51
N PHE A 136 -3.01 -13.22 -1.19
CA PHE A 136 -2.20 -12.11 -0.70
C PHE A 136 -3.10 -10.95 -0.33
N ALA A 137 -2.97 -10.46 0.90
CA ALA A 137 -3.82 -9.42 1.44
C ALA A 137 -3.01 -8.28 2.06
N VAL A 138 -3.60 -7.09 2.06
CA VAL A 138 -3.13 -5.94 2.82
C VAL A 138 -4.28 -5.30 3.58
N GLU A 139 -4.02 -4.88 4.80
CA GLU A 139 -4.83 -3.98 5.58
C GLU A 139 -3.99 -2.76 5.95
N ILE A 140 -4.56 -1.55 5.83
CA ILE A 140 -3.99 -0.32 6.36
C ILE A 140 -5.00 0.36 7.28
N ALA A 141 -4.54 0.79 8.45
CA ALA A 141 -5.33 1.55 9.41
C ALA A 141 -4.62 2.87 9.71
N ASP A 142 -5.31 3.98 9.48
CA ASP A 142 -4.81 5.30 9.83
C ASP A 142 -5.20 5.73 11.25
N THR A 143 -4.64 6.84 11.71
CA THR A 143 -4.91 7.38 13.05
C THR A 143 -6.30 8.05 13.19
N ASN A 144 -6.98 8.31 12.09
CA ASN A 144 -8.35 8.82 12.07
C ASN A 144 -9.40 7.71 12.15
N GLY A 145 -8.97 6.45 12.16
CA GLY A 145 -9.83 5.27 12.23
C GLY A 145 -10.36 4.78 10.88
N VAL A 146 -9.78 5.26 9.77
CA VAL A 146 -10.04 4.69 8.45
C VAL A 146 -9.26 3.39 8.32
N VAL A 147 -9.95 2.31 7.95
CA VAL A 147 -9.35 1.01 7.67
C VAL A 147 -9.70 0.62 6.25
N LEU A 148 -8.68 0.32 5.46
CA LEU A 148 -8.83 -0.13 4.07
C LEU A 148 -8.15 -1.49 3.90
N THR A 149 -8.72 -2.31 3.03
CA THR A 149 -8.18 -3.64 2.69
C THR A 149 -8.21 -3.85 1.19
N ASP A 150 -7.21 -4.57 0.68
CA ASP A 150 -7.21 -5.09 -0.68
C ASP A 150 -6.57 -6.48 -0.70
N THR A 151 -7.00 -7.32 -1.64
CA THR A 151 -6.57 -8.72 -1.73
C THR A 151 -6.39 -9.15 -3.17
N ARG A 152 -5.50 -10.13 -3.40
CA ARG A 152 -5.29 -10.78 -4.70
C ARG A 152 -5.12 -12.28 -4.52
N ASP A 153 -5.75 -13.04 -5.39
CA ASP A 153 -5.46 -14.46 -5.58
C ASP A 153 -4.39 -14.60 -6.65
N LEU A 154 -3.22 -15.11 -6.28
CA LEU A 154 -2.01 -15.11 -7.10
C LEU A 154 -1.42 -16.52 -7.23
N ILE A 155 -0.52 -16.70 -8.18
CA ILE A 155 0.32 -17.89 -8.29
C ILE A 155 1.72 -17.56 -7.75
N ALA A 156 2.18 -18.32 -6.76
CA ALA A 156 3.51 -18.16 -6.22
C ALA A 156 4.55 -18.79 -7.16
N VAL A 157 5.58 -18.04 -7.50
CA VAL A 157 6.65 -18.48 -8.42
C VAL A 157 8.01 -18.27 -7.75
N PRO A 158 8.88 -19.28 -7.68
CA PRO A 158 10.25 -19.08 -7.21
C PRO A 158 10.98 -18.02 -8.04
N HIS A 159 11.69 -17.13 -7.37
CA HIS A 159 12.43 -16.09 -8.08
C HIS A 159 13.60 -16.71 -8.86
N PRO A 160 13.84 -16.32 -10.12
CA PRO A 160 14.88 -16.96 -10.97
C PRO A 160 16.32 -16.81 -10.47
N LEU A 161 16.54 -15.99 -9.44
CA LEU A 161 17.86 -15.83 -8.80
C LEU A 161 17.98 -16.53 -7.44
N ASN A 162 16.99 -17.33 -7.04
CA ASN A 162 17.03 -18.15 -5.81
C ASN A 162 18.09 -19.26 -5.91
#